data_66adcd5c48d56a86dce8dd05bf5490b7
#
_entry.id   66adcd5c48d56a86dce8dd05bf5490b7
#
_cell.length_a   1.000
_cell.length_b   1.000
_cell.length_c   1.000
_cell.angle_alpha   90.00
_cell.angle_beta   90.00
_cell.angle_gamma   90.00
#
_symmetry.space_group_name_H-M   'P 1'
#
loop_
_entity.id
_entity.type
_entity.pdbx_description
1 polymer ?
#
loop_
_entity_poly.entity_id
_entity_poly.type
_entity_poly.pdbx_seq_one_letter_code
_entity_poly.pdbx_strand_id
1 'polypeptide(L)'
;MKRRSFIKAVGGVAAFSVLPRRLIAGSGATPPSETVCVAAIGAGGRAASDIEGLARAGARIVALCDVDLRRSANQRSKRRKTPYYTFYKEMLDRHDKEIDAVLVGVPDHWHATMAIECLKRGKHVQCEKPLAQSFHEMDAMLAEAKRHPKLVTQAMNQGHAYDTIRDFREWVEAGLIGEVTEAHIWCPAKYSFMDALDEMKKTWEVPKELNWEQWQGPVPHRPYFPKFLPGSWRFWTMYGTNTLGDWSCHLMDPLFWTFGLGLPKTVKAEIVGSWTPEQHGLTFPKGVKTTFEYVKRDGRPFKLVWFDGEACKSVPVPSGYKDDMKFYPPYNSAEARGKRDGMTNGAFVYGTRGVIEYGHHGANYLRMLPDMTLVKMRAEGGCPKEKYRRLPGSNPEGKPFAEFITAVKGGAKVGSDFAYAGAMTQCSLTGVAALFDAGRTLVWDKSRRQFANSPAANAQLRQKRLPGW
;
A
#
# COMPACT_ATOMS: atom_id res chain seq x y z
N MET A 1 52.87 49.21 -25.98
CA MET A 1 51.62 48.40 -26.10
C MET A 1 50.79 48.67 -24.88
N LYS A 2 49.57 49.23 -25.06
CA LYS A 2 48.74 49.73 -23.96
C LYS A 2 47.98 48.62 -23.27
N ARG A 3 48.04 48.54 -21.93
CA ARG A 3 47.36 47.54 -21.04
C ARG A 3 45.87 47.28 -21.33
N ARG A 4 45.21 48.12 -22.11
CA ARG A 4 43.78 48.00 -22.47
C ARG A 4 43.47 46.97 -23.56
N SER A 5 44.44 46.50 -24.33
CA SER A 5 44.21 45.53 -25.41
C SER A 5 44.29 44.09 -24.94
N PHE A 6 44.88 43.82 -23.75
CA PHE A 6 45.02 42.48 -23.22
C PHE A 6 43.74 42.01 -22.48
N ILE A 7 42.98 42.94 -21.89
CA ILE A 7 41.76 42.63 -21.18
C ILE A 7 40.58 42.32 -22.12
N LYS A 8 40.65 42.77 -23.37
CA LYS A 8 39.63 42.41 -24.39
C LYS A 8 39.79 41.02 -25.01
N ALA A 9 40.96 40.40 -24.87
CA ALA A 9 41.21 39.06 -25.43
C ALA A 9 40.98 37.89 -24.47
N VAL A 10 40.81 38.16 -23.16
CA VAL A 10 40.55 37.12 -22.14
C VAL A 10 39.08 37.11 -21.68
N GLY A 11 38.26 38.11 -22.06
CA GLY A 11 36.83 38.21 -21.72
C GLY A 11 35.88 37.42 -22.64
N GLY A 12 36.41 36.57 -23.54
CA GLY A 12 35.63 35.96 -24.62
C GLY A 12 35.40 34.47 -24.57
N VAL A 13 35.67 33.77 -23.45
CA VAL A 13 35.46 32.30 -23.35
C VAL A 13 34.92 31.92 -22.00
N ALA A 14 33.71 32.31 -21.72
CA ALA A 14 32.80 31.66 -20.78
C ALA A 14 31.38 32.11 -21.07
N ALA A 15 30.98 32.07 -22.33
CA ALA A 15 29.56 31.98 -22.65
C ALA A 15 29.17 30.52 -22.37
N PHE A 16 28.74 30.24 -21.14
CA PHE A 16 27.88 29.10 -20.91
C PHE A 16 26.69 29.26 -21.84
N SER A 17 26.68 28.53 -22.93
CA SER A 17 25.52 28.42 -23.80
C SER A 17 24.46 27.69 -23.04
N VAL A 18 23.65 28.42 -22.29
CA VAL A 18 22.35 27.90 -21.80
C VAL A 18 21.51 27.76 -23.07
N LEU A 19 21.58 26.57 -23.66
CA LEU A 19 20.69 26.22 -24.77
C LEU A 19 19.24 26.42 -24.30
N PRO A 20 18.44 27.20 -25.02
CA PRO A 20 17.06 27.42 -24.66
C PRO A 20 16.34 26.06 -24.55
N ARG A 21 15.58 25.89 -23.49
CA ARG A 21 14.78 24.69 -23.18
C ARG A 21 14.01 24.12 -24.40
N ARG A 22 13.63 24.97 -25.37
CA ARG A 22 12.95 24.60 -26.61
C ARG A 22 13.79 23.86 -27.64
N LEU A 23 15.12 24.02 -27.64
CA LEU A 23 16.00 23.33 -28.62
C LEU A 23 16.28 21.89 -28.26
N ILE A 24 16.14 21.52 -26.96
CA ILE A 24 16.29 20.13 -26.48
C ILE A 24 14.94 19.41 -26.57
N ALA A 25 13.81 20.13 -26.49
CA ALA A 25 12.47 19.58 -26.51
C ALA A 25 11.96 19.15 -27.90
N GLY A 26 12.73 19.42 -28.97
CA GLY A 26 12.37 19.01 -30.33
C GLY A 26 12.29 17.51 -30.59
N SER A 27 12.83 16.68 -29.67
CA SER A 27 12.76 15.20 -29.73
C SER A 27 11.69 14.57 -28.85
N GLY A 28 10.92 15.37 -28.09
CA GLY A 28 9.96 14.86 -27.10
C GLY A 28 10.61 14.16 -25.89
N ALA A 29 11.93 14.10 -25.82
CA ALA A 29 12.65 13.47 -24.71
C ALA A 29 12.88 14.47 -23.55
N THR A 30 12.62 14.03 -22.32
CA THR A 30 12.95 14.78 -21.10
C THR A 30 14.47 14.91 -20.98
N PRO A 31 15.01 16.12 -20.71
CA PRO A 31 16.44 16.29 -20.48
C PRO A 31 16.95 15.37 -19.36
N PRO A 32 18.17 14.85 -19.43
CA PRO A 32 18.75 14.00 -18.39
C PRO A 32 18.72 14.64 -16.98
N SER A 33 18.92 15.96 -16.90
CA SER A 33 18.85 16.75 -15.67
C SER A 33 17.44 16.89 -15.06
N GLU A 34 16.40 16.56 -15.82
CA GLU A 34 14.99 16.60 -15.38
C GLU A 34 14.42 15.17 -15.17
N THR A 35 15.22 14.14 -15.42
CA THR A 35 14.79 12.75 -15.30
C THR A 35 15.02 12.25 -13.88
N VAL A 36 13.97 11.80 -13.21
CA VAL A 36 14.08 11.20 -11.86
C VAL A 36 14.76 9.84 -11.95
N CYS A 37 15.84 9.67 -11.20
CA CYS A 37 16.61 8.43 -11.11
C CYS A 37 16.12 7.59 -9.94
N VAL A 38 15.60 6.41 -10.22
CA VAL A 38 15.00 5.53 -9.23
C VAL A 38 15.80 4.25 -9.07
N ALA A 39 16.16 3.91 -7.83
CA ALA A 39 16.60 2.57 -7.47
C ALA A 39 15.42 1.74 -6.94
N ALA A 40 15.44 0.43 -7.17
CA ALA A 40 14.41 -0.46 -6.67
C ALA A 40 14.99 -1.52 -5.72
N ILE A 41 14.42 -1.59 -4.51
CA ILE A 41 14.66 -2.65 -3.54
C ILE A 41 13.45 -3.60 -3.61
N GLY A 42 13.70 -4.82 -4.08
CA GLY A 42 12.71 -5.75 -4.63
C GLY A 42 12.58 -5.58 -6.15
N ALA A 43 12.75 -6.66 -6.90
CA ALA A 43 12.67 -6.66 -8.36
C ALA A 43 11.81 -7.79 -8.92
N GLY A 44 11.11 -8.52 -8.05
CA GLY A 44 10.17 -9.58 -8.40
C GLY A 44 8.73 -9.26 -8.02
N GLY A 45 7.78 -10.09 -8.44
CA GLY A 45 6.39 -9.99 -8.05
C GLY A 45 5.78 -8.61 -8.29
N ARG A 46 5.20 -7.99 -7.25
CA ARG A 46 4.56 -6.67 -7.33
C ARG A 46 5.58 -5.58 -7.69
N ALA A 47 6.74 -5.58 -7.05
CA ALA A 47 7.81 -4.62 -7.36
C ALA A 47 8.19 -4.59 -8.85
N ALA A 48 8.16 -5.74 -9.53
CA ALA A 48 8.42 -5.78 -10.96
C ALA A 48 7.40 -4.95 -11.77
N SER A 49 6.12 -4.97 -11.37
CA SER A 49 5.07 -4.15 -11.99
C SER A 49 5.26 -2.66 -11.68
N ASP A 50 5.71 -2.35 -10.47
CA ASP A 50 5.93 -0.97 -10.02
C ASP A 50 7.15 -0.35 -10.73
N ILE A 51 8.22 -1.12 -10.91
CA ILE A 51 9.39 -0.71 -11.73
C ILE A 51 8.94 -0.34 -13.16
N GLU A 52 8.07 -1.15 -13.78
CA GLU A 52 7.52 -0.84 -15.10
C GLU A 52 6.60 0.40 -15.06
N GLY A 53 5.83 0.57 -14.00
CA GLY A 53 4.99 1.74 -13.78
C GLY A 53 5.80 3.03 -13.69
N LEU A 54 6.85 3.03 -12.88
CA LEU A 54 7.80 4.16 -12.74
C LEU A 54 8.52 4.47 -14.05
N ALA A 55 8.99 3.45 -14.76
CA ALA A 55 9.64 3.63 -16.06
C ALA A 55 8.68 4.26 -17.10
N ARG A 56 7.40 3.79 -17.16
CA ARG A 56 6.37 4.41 -18.01
C ARG A 56 6.03 5.85 -17.59
N ALA A 57 6.15 6.18 -16.30
CA ALA A 57 6.00 7.54 -15.80
C ALA A 57 7.20 8.44 -16.06
N GLY A 58 8.24 7.95 -16.77
CA GLY A 58 9.42 8.71 -17.18
C GLY A 58 10.58 8.67 -16.18
N ALA A 59 10.57 7.75 -15.21
CA ALA A 59 11.74 7.52 -14.36
C ALA A 59 12.84 6.72 -15.07
N ARG A 60 14.08 7.00 -14.74
CA ARG A 60 15.23 6.16 -15.12
C ARG A 60 15.56 5.20 -13.99
N ILE A 61 15.47 3.90 -14.24
CA ILE A 61 15.83 2.88 -13.27
C ILE A 61 17.36 2.71 -13.29
N VAL A 62 18.03 3.15 -12.22
CA VAL A 62 19.48 3.26 -12.14
C VAL A 62 20.14 2.09 -11.42
N ALA A 63 19.45 1.43 -10.51
CA ALA A 63 19.94 0.25 -9.80
C ALA A 63 18.79 -0.66 -9.39
N LEU A 64 19.05 -1.96 -9.30
CA LEU A 64 18.12 -2.99 -8.84
C LEU A 64 18.74 -3.79 -7.70
N CYS A 65 17.93 -4.15 -6.71
CA CYS A 65 18.32 -5.03 -5.63
C CYS A 65 17.24 -6.09 -5.37
N ASP A 66 17.63 -7.36 -5.26
CA ASP A 66 16.74 -8.43 -4.80
C ASP A 66 17.58 -9.59 -4.24
N VAL A 67 17.12 -10.23 -3.20
CA VAL A 67 17.80 -11.36 -2.55
C VAL A 67 17.48 -12.72 -3.20
N ASP A 68 16.51 -12.76 -4.12
CA ASP A 68 16.13 -13.96 -4.89
C ASP A 68 16.37 -13.74 -6.39
N LEU A 69 17.43 -14.34 -6.91
CA LEU A 69 17.82 -14.21 -8.33
C LEU A 69 16.77 -14.77 -9.29
N ARG A 70 15.97 -15.74 -8.84
CA ARG A 70 14.90 -16.33 -9.66
C ARG A 70 13.75 -15.34 -9.84
N ARG A 71 13.39 -14.63 -8.77
CA ARG A 71 12.29 -13.65 -8.77
C ARG A 71 12.62 -12.40 -9.56
N SER A 72 13.86 -11.96 -9.52
CA SER A 72 14.35 -10.78 -10.22
C SER A 72 14.76 -11.03 -11.68
N ALA A 73 14.78 -12.27 -12.15
CA ALA A 73 15.31 -12.66 -13.46
C ALA A 73 14.72 -11.86 -14.62
N ASN A 74 13.40 -11.62 -14.61
CA ASN A 74 12.73 -10.85 -15.67
C ASN A 74 13.23 -9.41 -15.72
N GLN A 75 13.32 -8.71 -14.58
CA GLN A 75 13.79 -7.32 -14.52
C GLN A 75 15.27 -7.21 -14.91
N ARG A 76 16.10 -8.15 -14.47
CA ARG A 76 17.53 -8.21 -14.87
C ARG A 76 17.69 -8.44 -16.37
N SER A 77 16.90 -9.32 -16.97
CA SER A 77 16.98 -9.58 -18.41
C SER A 77 16.56 -8.38 -19.26
N LYS A 78 15.53 -7.65 -18.83
CA LYS A 78 15.06 -6.43 -19.49
C LYS A 78 16.05 -5.26 -19.35
N ARG A 79 16.77 -5.20 -18.23
CA ARG A 79 17.66 -4.08 -17.86
C ARG A 79 19.11 -4.52 -17.67
N ARG A 80 19.65 -5.21 -18.69
CA ARG A 80 21.00 -5.82 -18.65
C ARG A 80 22.15 -4.85 -18.33
N LYS A 81 21.95 -3.56 -18.59
CA LYS A 81 22.94 -2.51 -18.31
C LYS A 81 22.74 -1.86 -16.93
N THR A 82 21.63 -2.13 -16.24
CA THR A 82 21.37 -1.59 -14.92
C THR A 82 22.10 -2.45 -13.87
N PRO A 83 22.92 -1.86 -13.00
CA PRO A 83 23.58 -2.56 -11.90
C PRO A 83 22.57 -3.32 -11.03
N TYR A 84 22.99 -4.49 -10.56
CA TYR A 84 22.17 -5.37 -9.74
C TYR A 84 22.92 -5.78 -8.48
N TYR A 85 22.23 -5.77 -7.36
CA TYR A 85 22.75 -6.07 -6.03
C TYR A 85 21.87 -7.10 -5.30
N THR A 86 22.46 -7.84 -4.37
CA THR A 86 21.73 -8.73 -3.46
C THR A 86 21.58 -8.11 -2.07
N PHE A 87 22.30 -7.01 -1.80
CA PHE A 87 22.20 -6.27 -0.53
C PHE A 87 21.93 -4.78 -0.78
N TYR A 88 20.81 -4.30 -0.24
CA TYR A 88 20.30 -2.95 -0.54
C TYR A 88 21.22 -1.83 -0.03
N LYS A 89 21.90 -2.02 1.10
CA LYS A 89 22.84 -1.00 1.63
C LYS A 89 24.02 -0.81 0.69
N GLU A 90 24.56 -1.90 0.14
CA GLU A 90 25.64 -1.82 -0.87
C GLU A 90 25.16 -1.06 -2.11
N MET A 91 23.97 -1.34 -2.60
CA MET A 91 23.38 -0.60 -3.73
C MET A 91 23.28 0.90 -3.42
N LEU A 92 22.77 1.26 -2.25
CA LEU A 92 22.61 2.65 -1.83
C LEU A 92 23.97 3.34 -1.68
N ASP A 93 24.99 2.66 -1.12
CA ASP A 93 26.34 3.22 -0.95
C ASP A 93 27.00 3.51 -2.29
N ARG A 94 26.90 2.57 -3.24
CA ARG A 94 27.56 2.71 -4.56
C ARG A 94 26.90 3.75 -5.47
N HIS A 95 25.59 3.97 -5.33
CA HIS A 95 24.81 4.84 -6.19
C HIS A 95 24.20 6.03 -5.47
N ASP A 96 24.70 6.38 -4.29
CA ASP A 96 24.10 7.43 -3.45
C ASP A 96 23.87 8.74 -4.19
N LYS A 97 24.87 9.20 -4.93
CA LYS A 97 24.80 10.47 -5.69
C LYS A 97 23.92 10.41 -6.94
N GLU A 98 23.62 9.22 -7.43
CA GLU A 98 22.83 9.02 -8.66
C GLU A 98 21.34 8.85 -8.35
N ILE A 99 21.00 8.32 -7.17
CA ILE A 99 19.63 7.99 -6.79
C ILE A 99 18.91 9.23 -6.25
N ASP A 100 17.79 9.61 -6.88
CA ASP A 100 16.87 10.63 -6.39
C ASP A 100 15.78 10.00 -5.50
N ALA A 101 15.28 8.84 -5.90
CA ALA A 101 14.17 8.16 -5.24
C ALA A 101 14.39 6.64 -5.18
N VAL A 102 13.73 6.00 -4.21
CA VAL A 102 13.79 4.55 -4.03
C VAL A 102 12.37 3.97 -4.01
N LEU A 103 12.15 2.93 -4.80
CA LEU A 103 11.01 2.02 -4.66
C LEU A 103 11.38 0.95 -3.63
N VAL A 104 10.56 0.81 -2.59
CA VAL A 104 10.63 -0.27 -1.59
C VAL A 104 9.48 -1.23 -1.86
N GLY A 105 9.76 -2.33 -2.57
CA GLY A 105 8.78 -3.32 -3.02
C GLY A 105 9.11 -4.74 -2.55
N VAL A 106 9.28 -4.90 -1.24
CA VAL A 106 9.70 -6.13 -0.54
C VAL A 106 8.55 -6.67 0.33
N PRO A 107 8.71 -7.79 1.07
CA PRO A 107 7.73 -8.21 2.07
C PRO A 107 7.56 -7.21 3.23
N ASP A 108 6.37 -7.22 3.87
CA ASP A 108 5.94 -6.23 4.89
C ASP A 108 6.99 -6.01 5.98
N HIS A 109 7.64 -7.05 6.45
CA HIS A 109 8.61 -7.00 7.56
C HIS A 109 9.88 -6.19 7.26
N TRP A 110 10.10 -5.82 6.01
CA TRP A 110 11.23 -5.02 5.58
C TRP A 110 10.88 -3.55 5.29
N HIS A 111 9.59 -3.22 5.08
CA HIS A 111 9.17 -1.92 4.58
C HIS A 111 9.71 -0.76 5.42
N ALA A 112 9.47 -0.80 6.74
CA ALA A 112 9.87 0.30 7.62
C ALA A 112 11.39 0.47 7.69
N THR A 113 12.13 -0.63 7.84
CA THR A 113 13.60 -0.61 7.93
C THR A 113 14.23 0.03 6.71
N MET A 114 13.83 -0.41 5.51
CA MET A 114 14.38 0.09 4.25
C MET A 114 13.94 1.52 3.94
N ALA A 115 12.66 1.85 4.17
CA ALA A 115 12.17 3.20 3.94
C ALA A 115 12.83 4.24 4.86
N ILE A 116 13.04 3.91 6.15
CA ILE A 116 13.76 4.76 7.10
C ILE A 116 15.20 5.00 6.65
N GLU A 117 15.91 3.95 6.22
CA GLU A 117 17.28 4.09 5.70
C GLU A 117 17.35 5.00 4.48
N CYS A 118 16.41 4.83 3.53
CA CYS A 118 16.34 5.69 2.34
C CYS A 118 16.08 7.17 2.70
N LEU A 119 15.15 7.43 3.64
CA LEU A 119 14.87 8.79 4.10
C LEU A 119 16.09 9.43 4.77
N LYS A 120 16.81 8.70 5.64
CA LYS A 120 18.06 9.18 6.28
C LYS A 120 19.13 9.56 5.24
N ARG A 121 19.15 8.90 4.10
CA ARG A 121 20.04 9.22 2.98
C ARG A 121 19.51 10.35 2.07
N GLY A 122 18.42 10.98 2.44
CA GLY A 122 17.84 12.08 1.67
C GLY A 122 17.15 11.65 0.37
N LYS A 123 16.67 10.40 0.28
CA LYS A 123 15.99 9.89 -0.92
C LYS A 123 14.47 10.01 -0.77
N HIS A 124 13.78 10.38 -1.86
CA HIS A 124 12.33 10.23 -1.96
C HIS A 124 11.98 8.74 -1.90
N VAL A 125 10.83 8.39 -1.30
CA VAL A 125 10.48 6.98 -1.10
C VAL A 125 9.07 6.68 -1.58
N GLN A 126 8.95 5.71 -2.48
CA GLN A 126 7.69 5.03 -2.78
C GLN A 126 7.77 3.63 -2.16
N CYS A 127 6.85 3.31 -1.24
CA CYS A 127 6.87 2.06 -0.48
C CYS A 127 5.58 1.27 -0.71
N GLU A 128 5.71 -0.04 -0.96
CA GLU A 128 4.56 -0.93 -1.00
C GLU A 128 3.87 -1.00 0.37
N LYS A 129 2.64 -1.44 0.34
CA LYS A 129 1.72 -1.48 1.48
C LYS A 129 1.64 -2.91 2.07
N PRO A 130 1.29 -3.02 3.39
CA PRO A 130 1.18 -1.96 4.39
C PRO A 130 2.56 -1.38 4.74
N LEU A 131 2.61 -0.13 5.21
CA LEU A 131 3.89 0.54 5.45
C LEU A 131 4.73 -0.08 6.56
N ALA A 132 4.11 -0.80 7.51
CA ALA A 132 4.78 -1.40 8.65
C ALA A 132 3.98 -2.58 9.22
N GLN A 133 4.61 -3.41 10.05
CA GLN A 133 3.97 -4.51 10.77
C GLN A 133 3.66 -4.20 12.25
N SER A 134 4.21 -3.11 12.79
CA SER A 134 3.98 -2.71 14.18
C SER A 134 3.84 -1.19 14.31
N PHE A 135 3.26 -0.75 15.42
CA PHE A 135 3.21 0.68 15.76
C PHE A 135 4.60 1.26 15.98
N HIS A 136 5.51 0.47 16.57
CA HIS A 136 6.89 0.91 16.77
C HIS A 136 7.58 1.25 15.45
N GLU A 137 7.44 0.40 14.44
CA GLU A 137 7.97 0.63 13.10
C GLU A 137 7.30 1.83 12.41
N MET A 138 5.96 1.91 12.50
CA MET A 138 5.22 2.98 11.85
C MET A 138 5.56 4.35 12.46
N ASP A 139 5.64 4.42 13.79
CA ASP A 139 6.01 5.65 14.50
C ASP A 139 7.45 6.09 14.15
N ALA A 140 8.39 5.15 14.05
CA ALA A 140 9.76 5.45 13.62
C ALA A 140 9.81 5.97 12.17
N MET A 141 9.05 5.35 11.27
CA MET A 141 8.96 5.77 9.86
C MET A 141 8.35 7.17 9.71
N LEU A 142 7.27 7.45 10.45
CA LEU A 142 6.63 8.78 10.47
C LEU A 142 7.55 9.85 11.08
N ALA A 143 8.26 9.50 12.14
CA ALA A 143 9.22 10.42 12.76
C ALA A 143 10.36 10.77 11.79
N GLU A 144 10.86 9.79 11.04
CA GLU A 144 11.91 10.03 10.04
C GLU A 144 11.40 10.85 8.87
N ALA A 145 10.22 10.54 8.33
CA ALA A 145 9.61 11.35 7.27
C ALA A 145 9.40 12.82 7.71
N LYS A 146 9.01 13.04 8.97
CA LYS A 146 8.85 14.38 9.53
C LYS A 146 10.17 15.15 9.63
N ARG A 147 11.32 14.48 9.84
CA ARG A 147 12.64 15.11 9.84
C ARG A 147 13.05 15.58 8.45
N HIS A 148 12.49 15.00 7.41
CA HIS A 148 12.80 15.28 6.01
C HIS A 148 11.57 15.81 5.22
N PRO A 149 10.99 16.97 5.58
CA PRO A 149 9.71 17.45 5.05
C PRO A 149 9.73 17.81 3.55
N LYS A 150 10.93 17.88 2.96
CA LYS A 150 11.09 18.12 1.52
C LYS A 150 11.09 16.83 0.69
N LEU A 151 11.26 15.67 1.34
CA LEU A 151 11.23 14.40 0.66
C LEU A 151 9.79 13.98 0.39
N VAL A 152 9.54 13.51 -0.82
CA VAL A 152 8.26 12.91 -1.20
C VAL A 152 8.23 11.49 -0.67
N THR A 153 7.17 11.15 0.04
CA THR A 153 6.86 9.78 0.49
C THR A 153 5.51 9.38 -0.07
N GLN A 154 5.39 8.17 -0.60
CA GLN A 154 4.12 7.64 -1.11
C GLN A 154 3.98 6.17 -0.74
N ALA A 155 2.82 5.81 -0.20
CA ALA A 155 2.39 4.43 -0.05
C ALA A 155 1.67 3.96 -1.32
N MET A 156 1.89 2.69 -1.69
CA MET A 156 1.33 2.09 -2.90
C MET A 156 -0.06 1.47 -2.70
N ASN A 157 -0.95 2.19 -1.99
CA ASN A 157 -2.38 1.94 -2.07
C ASN A 157 -2.95 2.62 -3.33
N GLN A 158 -2.61 2.06 -4.49
CA GLN A 158 -2.79 2.67 -5.81
C GLN A 158 -4.19 3.25 -6.07
N GLY A 159 -5.24 2.65 -5.48
CA GLY A 159 -6.62 3.10 -5.62
C GLY A 159 -6.87 4.53 -5.14
N HIS A 160 -6.01 5.07 -4.25
CA HIS A 160 -6.08 6.46 -3.81
C HIS A 160 -5.90 7.46 -4.97
N ALA A 161 -5.19 7.05 -6.01
CA ALA A 161 -4.97 7.85 -7.21
C ALA A 161 -6.12 7.76 -8.24
N TYR A 162 -7.11 6.87 -8.08
CA TYR A 162 -8.17 6.64 -9.04
C TYR A 162 -9.27 7.69 -8.97
N ASP A 163 -10.01 7.87 -10.06
CA ASP A 163 -11.10 8.84 -10.08
C ASP A 163 -12.30 8.36 -9.27
N THR A 164 -12.53 7.05 -9.21
CA THR A 164 -13.66 6.43 -8.53
C THR A 164 -13.68 6.67 -7.01
N ILE A 165 -12.52 6.82 -6.37
CA ILE A 165 -12.49 7.20 -4.94
C ILE A 165 -13.00 8.64 -4.73
N ARG A 166 -12.79 9.50 -5.72
CA ARG A 166 -13.28 10.88 -5.74
C ARG A 166 -14.78 10.91 -5.97
N ASP A 167 -15.27 10.11 -6.95
CA ASP A 167 -16.70 9.93 -7.18
C ASP A 167 -17.41 9.43 -5.92
N PHE A 168 -16.88 8.42 -5.25
CA PHE A 168 -17.43 7.91 -3.98
C PHE A 168 -17.56 9.03 -2.93
N ARG A 169 -16.48 9.77 -2.72
CA ARG A 169 -16.49 10.85 -1.74
C ARG A 169 -17.49 11.96 -2.09
N GLU A 170 -17.56 12.34 -3.35
CA GLU A 170 -18.52 13.33 -3.84
C GLU A 170 -19.97 12.86 -3.69
N TRP A 171 -20.25 11.58 -3.93
CA TRP A 171 -21.58 11.00 -3.72
C TRP A 171 -21.99 11.05 -2.25
N VAL A 172 -21.08 10.67 -1.35
CA VAL A 172 -21.34 10.73 0.10
C VAL A 172 -21.52 12.18 0.57
N GLU A 173 -20.65 13.10 0.15
CA GLU A 173 -20.75 14.52 0.53
C GLU A 173 -21.98 15.24 -0.07
N ALA A 174 -22.45 14.80 -1.21
CA ALA A 174 -23.73 15.26 -1.79
C ALA A 174 -24.94 14.66 -1.06
N GLY A 175 -24.74 13.74 -0.13
CA GLY A 175 -25.80 13.12 0.67
C GLY A 175 -26.69 12.17 -0.13
N LEU A 176 -26.23 11.56 -1.21
CA LEU A 176 -27.07 10.69 -2.06
C LEU A 176 -27.69 9.53 -1.28
N ILE A 177 -26.98 8.98 -0.31
CA ILE A 177 -27.49 7.92 0.59
C ILE A 177 -27.87 8.42 2.00
N GLY A 178 -27.88 9.74 2.20
CA GLY A 178 -28.13 10.33 3.51
C GLY A 178 -26.95 10.24 4.46
N GLU A 179 -27.21 10.18 5.77
CA GLU A 179 -26.16 10.04 6.77
C GLU A 179 -25.60 8.62 6.77
N VAL A 180 -24.29 8.49 6.62
CA VAL A 180 -23.59 7.20 6.68
C VAL A 180 -23.27 6.83 8.11
N THR A 181 -23.70 5.66 8.55
CA THR A 181 -23.59 5.16 9.92
C THR A 181 -22.74 3.90 10.05
N GLU A 182 -22.68 3.08 8.99
CA GLU A 182 -22.02 1.78 9.02
C GLU A 182 -21.44 1.43 7.65
N ALA A 183 -20.38 0.61 7.63
CA ALA A 183 -19.88 -0.06 6.43
C ALA A 183 -19.48 -1.49 6.72
N HIS A 184 -19.79 -2.40 5.78
CA HIS A 184 -19.36 -3.78 5.79
C HIS A 184 -18.38 -4.00 4.64
N ILE A 185 -17.17 -4.43 4.95
CA ILE A 185 -16.11 -4.73 3.98
C ILE A 185 -15.84 -6.22 3.99
N TRP A 186 -15.70 -6.83 2.83
CA TRP A 186 -15.33 -8.23 2.73
C TRP A 186 -14.15 -8.46 1.78
N CYS A 187 -13.29 -9.41 2.18
CA CYS A 187 -12.16 -9.88 1.39
C CYS A 187 -12.01 -11.39 1.56
N PRO A 188 -12.42 -12.21 0.59
CA PRO A 188 -12.42 -13.67 0.73
C PRO A 188 -11.02 -14.31 0.66
N ALA A 189 -9.96 -13.52 0.53
CA ALA A 189 -8.60 -14.03 0.62
C ALA A 189 -8.35 -14.70 1.97
N LYS A 190 -7.79 -15.92 1.93
CA LYS A 190 -7.45 -16.69 3.13
C LYS A 190 -5.94 -16.69 3.32
N TYR A 191 -5.45 -15.88 4.22
CA TYR A 191 -4.02 -15.82 4.55
C TYR A 191 -3.72 -16.70 5.76
N SER A 192 -3.86 -18.02 5.56
CA SER A 192 -3.65 -19.02 6.58
C SER A 192 -2.96 -20.27 6.02
N PHE A 193 -1.97 -20.78 6.74
CA PHE A 193 -1.31 -22.06 6.49
C PHE A 193 -1.45 -23.04 7.67
N MET A 194 -2.57 -22.99 8.39
CA MET A 194 -2.81 -23.92 9.50
C MET A 194 -2.68 -25.38 9.07
N ASP A 195 -3.07 -25.70 7.83
CA ASP A 195 -2.99 -27.05 7.27
C ASP A 195 -1.55 -27.46 6.83
N ALA A 196 -0.59 -26.55 6.90
CA ALA A 196 0.80 -26.75 6.49
C ALA A 196 1.81 -26.76 7.66
N LEU A 197 1.35 -26.66 8.89
CA LEU A 197 2.24 -26.56 10.07
C LEU A 197 3.08 -27.81 10.29
N ASP A 198 2.55 -29.01 10.00
CA ASP A 198 3.32 -30.27 10.10
C ASP A 198 4.38 -30.37 9.01
N GLU A 199 4.11 -29.86 7.81
CA GLU A 199 5.08 -29.80 6.73
C GLU A 199 6.25 -28.86 7.06
N MET A 200 6.01 -27.79 7.81
CA MET A 200 7.02 -26.83 8.25
C MET A 200 8.04 -27.46 9.22
N LYS A 201 7.69 -28.56 9.90
CA LYS A 201 8.60 -29.29 10.81
C LYS A 201 9.70 -30.09 10.07
N LYS A 202 9.55 -30.28 8.75
CA LYS A 202 10.54 -30.98 7.93
C LYS A 202 11.73 -30.05 7.62
N THR A 203 12.88 -30.65 7.36
CA THR A 203 14.07 -29.93 6.89
C THR A 203 13.96 -29.67 5.39
N TRP A 204 14.25 -28.44 4.98
CA TRP A 204 14.20 -28.00 3.60
C TRP A 204 15.51 -27.31 3.22
N GLU A 205 16.03 -27.60 2.04
CA GLU A 205 17.22 -26.94 1.53
C GLU A 205 16.88 -25.52 1.01
N VAL A 206 17.74 -24.58 1.33
CA VAL A 206 17.64 -23.22 0.79
C VAL A 206 18.05 -23.24 -0.69
N PRO A 207 17.23 -22.74 -1.61
CA PRO A 207 17.64 -22.60 -3.01
C PRO A 207 18.93 -21.78 -3.15
N LYS A 208 19.85 -22.21 -4.02
CA LYS A 208 21.16 -21.57 -4.22
C LYS A 208 21.07 -20.11 -4.64
N GLU A 209 19.99 -19.75 -5.34
CA GLU A 209 19.73 -18.41 -5.84
C GLU A 209 19.07 -17.47 -4.82
N LEU A 210 18.78 -17.96 -3.61
CA LEU A 210 18.14 -17.21 -2.53
C LEU A 210 19.11 -16.94 -1.39
N ASN A 211 19.33 -15.69 -1.07
CA ASN A 211 19.95 -15.31 0.20
C ASN A 211 18.89 -15.31 1.31
N TRP A 212 18.74 -16.48 1.97
CA TRP A 212 17.70 -16.69 2.97
C TRP A 212 17.89 -15.84 4.23
N GLU A 213 19.12 -15.62 4.66
CA GLU A 213 19.43 -14.77 5.80
C GLU A 213 18.99 -13.31 5.55
N GLN A 214 19.38 -12.74 4.43
CA GLN A 214 18.98 -11.37 4.04
C GLN A 214 17.48 -11.28 3.75
N TRP A 215 16.85 -12.37 3.28
CA TRP A 215 15.40 -12.35 3.08
C TRP A 215 14.66 -12.21 4.41
N GLN A 216 15.09 -12.94 5.45
CA GLN A 216 14.50 -12.85 6.79
C GLN A 216 14.79 -11.49 7.45
N GLY A 217 16.02 -11.04 7.36
CA GLY A 217 16.46 -9.72 7.82
C GLY A 217 16.10 -9.42 9.29
N PRO A 218 15.29 -8.38 9.55
CA PRO A 218 15.09 -7.84 10.89
C PRO A 218 14.16 -8.68 11.79
N VAL A 219 13.67 -9.83 11.33
CA VAL A 219 12.84 -10.73 12.15
C VAL A 219 13.67 -11.89 12.71
N PRO A 220 13.22 -12.55 13.80
CA PRO A 220 13.90 -13.73 14.31
C PRO A 220 14.07 -14.81 13.25
N HIS A 221 15.31 -15.26 13.04
CA HIS A 221 15.63 -16.18 11.96
C HIS A 221 15.09 -17.59 12.21
N ARG A 222 14.62 -18.24 11.16
CA ARG A 222 14.04 -19.59 11.14
C ARG A 222 14.65 -20.43 10.03
N PRO A 223 14.62 -21.76 10.14
CA PRO A 223 14.90 -22.65 9.02
C PRO A 223 14.01 -22.30 7.81
N TYR A 224 14.55 -22.50 6.62
CA TYR A 224 13.82 -22.27 5.39
C TYR A 224 12.62 -23.21 5.26
N PHE A 225 11.51 -22.66 4.76
CA PHE A 225 10.33 -23.43 4.39
C PHE A 225 9.79 -22.91 3.06
N PRO A 226 9.56 -23.76 2.05
CA PRO A 226 9.18 -23.33 0.71
C PRO A 226 7.91 -22.48 0.68
N LYS A 227 6.97 -22.71 1.61
CA LYS A 227 5.71 -21.94 1.70
C LYS A 227 5.85 -20.57 2.39
N PHE A 228 7.08 -20.14 2.74
CA PHE A 228 7.32 -18.73 3.05
C PHE A 228 7.36 -17.87 1.78
N LEU A 229 7.71 -18.44 0.63
CA LEU A 229 7.90 -17.75 -0.66
C LEU A 229 7.17 -18.47 -1.80
N PRO A 230 6.93 -17.77 -2.93
CA PRO A 230 6.83 -16.33 -3.09
C PRO A 230 5.43 -15.85 -2.69
N GLY A 231 5.31 -14.64 -2.13
CA GLY A 231 4.00 -14.05 -1.78
C GLY A 231 3.29 -14.67 -0.58
N SER A 232 3.56 -15.94 -0.29
CA SER A 232 2.95 -16.69 0.81
C SER A 232 3.44 -16.26 2.19
N TRP A 233 4.47 -15.43 2.26
CA TRP A 233 4.93 -14.78 3.50
C TRP A 233 3.82 -14.03 4.22
N ARG A 234 2.81 -13.54 3.48
CA ARG A 234 1.62 -12.86 4.03
C ARG A 234 0.81 -13.73 5.00
N PHE A 235 0.94 -15.05 4.91
CA PHE A 235 0.19 -16.02 5.70
C PHE A 235 0.83 -16.31 7.05
N TRP A 236 2.05 -15.78 7.29
CA TRP A 236 2.85 -16.03 8.47
C TRP A 236 2.96 -14.77 9.32
N THR A 237 2.60 -14.90 10.59
CA THR A 237 2.52 -13.77 11.53
C THR A 237 3.83 -13.00 11.66
N MET A 238 4.96 -13.67 11.42
CA MET A 238 6.28 -13.08 11.47
C MET A 238 6.59 -12.15 10.29
N TYR A 239 6.04 -12.45 9.11
CA TYR A 239 6.41 -11.79 7.86
C TYR A 239 5.31 -10.91 7.28
N GLY A 240 4.04 -11.20 7.58
CA GLY A 240 2.87 -10.53 7.04
C GLY A 240 1.95 -9.95 8.10
N THR A 241 0.88 -9.31 7.65
CA THR A 241 -0.09 -8.58 8.46
C THR A 241 -1.53 -9.09 8.30
N ASN A 242 -1.69 -10.35 7.90
CA ASN A 242 -2.99 -10.95 7.58
C ASN A 242 -3.68 -10.27 6.37
N THR A 243 -4.83 -10.80 6.00
CA THR A 243 -5.72 -10.25 4.97
C THR A 243 -6.11 -8.81 5.30
N LEU A 244 -6.42 -8.52 6.57
CA LEU A 244 -6.76 -7.17 7.02
C LEU A 244 -5.61 -6.17 6.73
N GLY A 245 -4.38 -6.47 7.12
CA GLY A 245 -3.24 -5.57 6.87
C GLY A 245 -2.94 -5.38 5.38
N ASP A 246 -3.01 -6.45 4.58
CA ASP A 246 -2.69 -6.41 3.15
C ASP A 246 -3.80 -5.71 2.32
N TRP A 247 -5.09 -5.87 2.67
CA TRP A 247 -6.21 -5.39 1.87
C TRP A 247 -6.94 -4.15 2.40
N SER A 248 -6.80 -3.84 3.69
CA SER A 248 -7.48 -2.66 4.28
C SER A 248 -7.13 -1.35 3.57
N CYS A 249 -5.87 -1.18 3.21
CA CYS A 249 -5.39 0.00 2.51
C CYS A 249 -6.05 0.23 1.13
N HIS A 250 -6.70 -0.78 0.57
CA HIS A 250 -7.44 -0.68 -0.68
C HIS A 250 -8.94 -0.49 -0.45
N LEU A 251 -9.50 -1.25 0.51
CA LEU A 251 -10.94 -1.32 0.73
C LEU A 251 -11.43 -0.30 1.78
N MET A 252 -10.62 0.04 2.78
CA MET A 252 -10.97 1.06 3.78
C MET A 252 -10.63 2.49 3.33
N ASP A 253 -9.73 2.66 2.36
CA ASP A 253 -9.25 3.95 1.89
C ASP A 253 -10.38 4.94 1.50
N PRO A 254 -11.43 4.55 0.75
CA PRO A 254 -12.54 5.44 0.44
C PRO A 254 -13.23 6.00 1.68
N LEU A 255 -13.39 5.18 2.71
CA LEU A 255 -14.01 5.57 3.99
C LEU A 255 -13.07 6.45 4.82
N PHE A 256 -11.79 6.05 4.89
CA PHE A 256 -10.75 6.82 5.59
C PHE A 256 -10.66 8.24 5.06
N TRP A 257 -10.56 8.39 3.75
CA TRP A 257 -10.45 9.68 3.10
C TRP A 257 -11.71 10.52 3.24
N THR A 258 -12.89 9.90 3.07
CA THR A 258 -14.18 10.61 3.09
C THR A 258 -14.51 11.11 4.50
N PHE A 259 -14.35 10.27 5.53
CA PHE A 259 -14.75 10.60 6.90
C PHE A 259 -13.60 11.14 7.76
N GLY A 260 -12.37 11.12 7.24
CA GLY A 260 -11.19 11.51 8.01
C GLY A 260 -10.98 10.61 9.21
N LEU A 261 -11.16 9.29 9.01
CA LEU A 261 -10.97 8.29 10.06
C LEU A 261 -9.50 8.26 10.50
N GLY A 262 -9.29 7.90 11.73
CA GLY A 262 -7.99 7.64 12.34
C GLY A 262 -8.02 6.32 13.07
N LEU A 263 -7.45 6.29 14.28
CA LEU A 263 -7.54 5.11 15.14
C LEU A 263 -8.96 4.94 15.69
N PRO A 264 -9.48 3.71 15.75
CA PRO A 264 -10.83 3.43 16.28
C PRO A 264 -10.88 3.67 17.80
N LYS A 265 -12.08 3.91 18.31
CA LYS A 265 -12.35 3.96 19.76
C LYS A 265 -12.32 2.56 20.38
N THR A 266 -12.90 1.60 19.70
CA THR A 266 -12.89 0.19 20.12
C THR A 266 -12.64 -0.71 18.91
N VAL A 267 -12.06 -1.90 19.18
CA VAL A 267 -11.84 -2.96 18.21
C VAL A 267 -12.24 -4.29 18.82
N LYS A 268 -12.94 -5.13 18.06
CA LYS A 268 -13.24 -6.52 18.43
C LYS A 268 -12.95 -7.43 17.25
N ALA A 269 -12.09 -8.43 17.46
CA ALA A 269 -11.86 -9.50 16.50
C ALA A 269 -12.61 -10.77 16.94
N GLU A 270 -13.30 -11.42 16.00
CA GLU A 270 -14.03 -12.67 16.18
C GLU A 270 -13.50 -13.67 15.16
N ILE A 271 -12.92 -14.79 15.62
CA ILE A 271 -12.29 -15.80 14.77
C ILE A 271 -13.33 -16.82 14.35
N VAL A 272 -13.33 -17.17 13.05
CA VAL A 272 -14.11 -18.28 12.52
C VAL A 272 -13.27 -19.56 12.57
N GLY A 273 -13.78 -20.57 13.27
CA GLY A 273 -13.04 -21.80 13.54
C GLY A 273 -12.11 -21.71 14.74
N SER A 274 -11.04 -22.49 14.74
CA SER A 274 -10.04 -22.52 15.82
C SER A 274 -8.75 -21.81 15.41
N TRP A 275 -8.12 -21.16 16.39
CA TRP A 275 -6.77 -20.61 16.27
C TRP A 275 -6.12 -20.67 17.65
N THR A 276 -5.26 -21.66 17.84
CA THR A 276 -4.69 -21.97 19.14
C THR A 276 -3.48 -21.11 19.49
N PRO A 277 -3.12 -20.96 20.78
CA PRO A 277 -1.92 -20.21 21.17
C PRO A 277 -0.63 -20.67 20.47
N GLU A 278 -0.49 -21.99 20.21
CA GLU A 278 0.64 -22.53 19.46
C GLU A 278 0.70 -22.05 18.01
N GLN A 279 -0.44 -21.74 17.42
CA GLN A 279 -0.58 -21.22 16.06
C GLN A 279 -0.36 -19.71 15.98
N HIS A 280 -0.59 -18.97 17.09
CA HIS A 280 -0.49 -17.49 17.14
C HIS A 280 0.88 -16.98 16.68
N GLY A 281 1.95 -17.64 17.04
CA GLY A 281 3.32 -17.27 16.66
C GLY A 281 3.72 -17.72 15.26
N LEU A 282 2.84 -18.38 14.50
CA LEU A 282 3.16 -19.00 13.23
C LEU A 282 2.33 -18.44 12.08
N THR A 283 1.03 -18.72 12.06
CA THR A 283 0.14 -18.39 10.94
C THR A 283 -1.17 -17.77 11.43
N PHE A 284 -1.90 -17.12 10.55
CA PHE A 284 -3.17 -16.48 10.84
C PHE A 284 -4.37 -17.46 10.79
N PRO A 285 -5.52 -17.12 11.41
CA PRO A 285 -6.73 -17.92 11.32
C PRO A 285 -7.32 -17.93 9.90
N LYS A 286 -8.20 -18.92 9.61
CA LYS A 286 -8.81 -19.08 8.27
C LYS A 286 -9.87 -18.03 7.94
N GLY A 287 -10.40 -17.34 8.92
CA GLY A 287 -11.38 -16.28 8.75
C GLY A 287 -11.54 -15.45 10.00
N VAL A 288 -11.73 -14.15 9.79
CA VAL A 288 -11.90 -13.18 10.89
C VAL A 288 -13.00 -12.19 10.54
N LYS A 289 -13.82 -11.89 11.56
CA LYS A 289 -14.68 -10.71 11.56
C LYS A 289 -14.11 -9.70 12.54
N THR A 290 -13.77 -8.51 12.06
CA THR A 290 -13.24 -7.43 12.91
C THR A 290 -14.20 -6.24 12.88
N THR A 291 -14.67 -5.83 14.05
CA THR A 291 -15.52 -4.65 14.22
C THR A 291 -14.69 -3.50 14.79
N PHE A 292 -14.77 -2.36 14.12
CA PHE A 292 -14.17 -1.10 14.54
C PHE A 292 -15.25 -0.08 14.80
N GLU A 293 -15.21 0.59 15.95
CA GLU A 293 -16.08 1.72 16.24
C GLU A 293 -15.27 3.02 16.23
N TYR A 294 -15.76 4.00 15.47
CA TYR A 294 -15.14 5.30 15.30
C TYR A 294 -16.04 6.43 15.76
N VAL A 295 -15.43 7.56 15.94
CA VAL A 295 -16.12 8.85 15.89
C VAL A 295 -15.60 9.58 14.66
N LYS A 296 -16.48 9.93 13.72
CA LYS A 296 -16.15 10.70 12.51
C LYS A 296 -15.66 12.10 12.89
N ARG A 297 -15.05 12.81 11.95
CA ARG A 297 -14.59 14.19 12.15
C ARG A 297 -15.70 15.14 12.61
N ASP A 298 -16.93 14.90 12.22
CA ASP A 298 -18.12 15.66 12.61
C ASP A 298 -18.73 15.26 13.99
N GLY A 299 -18.04 14.39 14.73
CA GLY A 299 -18.45 13.93 16.06
C GLY A 299 -19.47 12.77 16.06
N ARG A 300 -19.98 12.34 14.91
CA ARG A 300 -20.97 11.27 14.82
C ARG A 300 -20.33 9.89 14.87
N PRO A 301 -21.00 8.87 15.43
CA PRO A 301 -20.51 7.50 15.46
C PRO A 301 -20.47 6.90 14.05
N PHE A 302 -19.53 5.99 13.84
CA PHE A 302 -19.41 5.20 12.62
C PHE A 302 -18.88 3.82 12.96
N LYS A 303 -19.56 2.78 12.47
CA LYS A 303 -19.17 1.39 12.65
C LYS A 303 -18.65 0.82 11.34
N LEU A 304 -17.48 0.18 11.38
CA LEU A 304 -16.91 -0.54 10.26
C LEU A 304 -16.73 -2.00 10.65
N VAL A 305 -17.28 -2.90 9.84
CA VAL A 305 -17.13 -4.34 10.04
C VAL A 305 -16.35 -4.92 8.86
N TRP A 306 -15.24 -5.51 9.17
CA TRP A 306 -14.38 -6.22 8.23
C TRP A 306 -14.62 -7.72 8.32
N PHE A 307 -14.74 -8.38 7.18
CA PHE A 307 -14.87 -9.83 7.06
C PHE A 307 -13.77 -10.33 6.13
N ASP A 308 -12.99 -11.32 6.56
CA ASP A 308 -12.04 -11.98 5.68
C ASP A 308 -12.14 -13.51 5.70
N GLY A 309 -11.56 -14.13 4.67
CA GLY A 309 -11.51 -15.58 4.53
C GLY A 309 -12.90 -16.21 4.69
N GLU A 310 -13.01 -17.15 5.64
CA GLU A 310 -14.26 -17.89 5.89
C GLU A 310 -15.37 -17.03 6.54
N ALA A 311 -15.00 -15.92 7.18
CA ALA A 311 -15.99 -15.01 7.74
C ALA A 311 -16.83 -14.29 6.66
N CYS A 312 -16.35 -14.23 5.42
CA CYS A 312 -17.10 -13.63 4.32
C CYS A 312 -18.46 -14.28 4.05
N LYS A 313 -18.64 -15.53 4.46
CA LYS A 313 -19.94 -16.24 4.36
C LYS A 313 -21.03 -15.62 5.22
N SER A 314 -20.66 -14.82 6.22
CA SER A 314 -21.57 -14.16 7.16
C SER A 314 -21.79 -12.67 6.90
N VAL A 315 -21.30 -12.15 5.75
CA VAL A 315 -21.54 -10.74 5.38
C VAL A 315 -23.02 -10.51 5.16
N PRO A 316 -23.66 -9.58 5.91
CA PRO A 316 -25.06 -9.26 5.68
C PRO A 316 -25.24 -8.59 4.31
N VAL A 317 -26.18 -9.11 3.52
CA VAL A 317 -26.49 -8.57 2.20
C VAL A 317 -27.62 -7.55 2.34
N PRO A 318 -27.46 -6.33 1.78
CA PRO A 318 -28.50 -5.31 1.85
C PRO A 318 -29.80 -5.72 1.17
N SER A 319 -30.94 -5.22 1.69
CA SER A 319 -32.23 -5.39 1.02
C SER A 319 -32.17 -4.82 -0.40
N GLY A 320 -32.71 -5.55 -1.37
CA GLY A 320 -32.70 -5.19 -2.79
C GLY A 320 -31.41 -5.58 -3.54
N TYR A 321 -30.41 -6.13 -2.85
CA TYR A 321 -29.29 -6.78 -3.53
C TYR A 321 -29.74 -8.07 -4.19
N LYS A 322 -29.38 -8.26 -5.46
CA LYS A 322 -29.70 -9.45 -6.24
C LYS A 322 -28.43 -10.16 -6.61
N ASP A 323 -28.33 -11.45 -6.33
CA ASP A 323 -27.15 -12.29 -6.67
C ASP A 323 -26.85 -12.37 -8.16
N ASP A 324 -27.87 -12.18 -9.03
CA ASP A 324 -27.72 -12.13 -10.48
C ASP A 324 -27.07 -10.83 -10.96
N MET A 325 -26.97 -9.83 -10.12
CA MET A 325 -26.16 -8.62 -10.37
C MET A 325 -24.67 -8.97 -10.32
N LYS A 326 -24.21 -9.82 -11.24
CA LYS A 326 -22.78 -10.10 -11.51
C LYS A 326 -22.07 -8.81 -11.96
N PHE A 327 -21.92 -7.88 -11.04
CA PHE A 327 -21.52 -6.51 -11.33
C PHE A 327 -20.03 -6.36 -11.53
N TYR A 328 -19.27 -7.33 -11.07
CA TYR A 328 -17.85 -7.30 -11.23
C TYR A 328 -17.47 -8.23 -12.36
N PRO A 329 -17.06 -7.68 -13.53
CA PRO A 329 -16.24 -8.49 -14.38
C PRO A 329 -15.13 -9.02 -13.49
N PRO A 330 -14.90 -10.32 -13.45
CA PRO A 330 -13.96 -10.90 -12.55
C PRO A 330 -12.61 -10.23 -12.78
N TYR A 331 -12.00 -9.73 -11.70
CA TYR A 331 -10.64 -9.26 -11.75
C TYR A 331 -9.75 -10.43 -12.20
N ASN A 332 -9.10 -10.29 -13.33
CA ASN A 332 -8.20 -11.25 -13.99
C ASN A 332 -8.79 -12.59 -14.43
N SER A 333 -9.84 -12.58 -15.14
CA SER A 333 -10.55 -13.62 -15.86
C SER A 333 -11.82 -14.10 -15.21
N ALA A 334 -12.85 -14.09 -16.04
CA ALA A 334 -14.19 -14.54 -15.72
C ALA A 334 -14.22 -15.99 -15.24
N GLU A 335 -13.41 -16.84 -15.87
CA GLU A 335 -13.49 -18.27 -15.65
C GLU A 335 -12.83 -18.72 -14.35
N ALA A 336 -11.78 -18.05 -13.89
CA ALA A 336 -11.12 -18.39 -12.64
C ALA A 336 -12.01 -18.14 -11.43
N ARG A 337 -13.05 -17.34 -11.57
CA ARG A 337 -13.88 -16.82 -10.48
C ARG A 337 -15.33 -17.23 -10.53
N GLY A 338 -15.83 -17.66 -11.65
CA GLY A 338 -17.10 -18.38 -11.74
C GLY A 338 -17.12 -19.66 -10.89
N LYS A 339 -15.98 -20.07 -10.36
CA LYS A 339 -15.81 -21.18 -9.40
C LYS A 339 -15.66 -20.77 -7.94
N ARG A 340 -15.68 -19.48 -7.63
CA ARG A 340 -15.73 -18.96 -6.26
C ARG A 340 -17.14 -18.45 -6.04
N ASP A 341 -17.75 -18.78 -4.94
CA ASP A 341 -19.11 -18.44 -4.48
C ASP A 341 -19.52 -16.95 -4.69
N GLY A 342 -19.39 -16.42 -5.90
CA GLY A 342 -19.87 -15.12 -6.36
C GLY A 342 -19.28 -13.87 -5.73
N MET A 343 -18.71 -13.93 -4.54
CA MET A 343 -18.24 -12.75 -3.81
C MET A 343 -16.80 -12.38 -4.17
N THR A 344 -16.63 -11.36 -5.00
CA THR A 344 -15.37 -10.60 -5.07
C THR A 344 -15.24 -9.74 -3.81
N ASN A 345 -14.03 -9.21 -3.53
CA ASN A 345 -13.87 -8.27 -2.42
C ASN A 345 -14.58 -6.93 -2.70
N GLY A 346 -15.05 -6.28 -1.65
CA GLY A 346 -15.78 -5.03 -1.78
C GLY A 346 -16.30 -4.48 -0.45
N ALA A 347 -17.19 -3.52 -0.54
CA ALA A 347 -17.83 -2.91 0.61
C ALA A 347 -19.28 -2.52 0.33
N PHE A 348 -20.14 -2.66 1.36
CA PHE A 348 -21.43 -1.99 1.46
C PHE A 348 -21.32 -0.84 2.46
N VAL A 349 -21.76 0.34 2.04
CA VAL A 349 -21.75 1.56 2.85
C VAL A 349 -23.21 1.99 3.08
N TYR A 350 -23.65 1.90 4.33
CA TYR A 350 -25.03 2.12 4.70
C TYR A 350 -25.27 3.55 5.13
N GLY A 351 -26.17 4.20 4.43
CA GLY A 351 -26.71 5.50 4.78
C GLY A 351 -28.19 5.41 5.15
N THR A 352 -28.74 6.49 5.72
CA THR A 352 -30.14 6.56 6.16
C THR A 352 -31.15 6.54 5.01
N ARG A 353 -30.71 6.73 3.75
CA ARG A 353 -31.56 6.77 2.55
C ARG A 353 -31.16 5.79 1.47
N GLY A 354 -30.10 5.02 1.64
CA GLY A 354 -29.65 4.07 0.65
C GLY A 354 -28.32 3.42 1.00
N VAL A 355 -27.84 2.56 0.09
CA VAL A 355 -26.59 1.84 0.25
C VAL A 355 -25.74 2.05 -1.01
N ILE A 356 -24.47 2.38 -0.81
CA ILE A 356 -23.46 2.35 -1.85
C ILE A 356 -22.69 1.03 -1.76
N GLU A 357 -22.46 0.41 -2.91
CA GLU A 357 -21.51 -0.69 -3.06
C GLU A 357 -20.31 -0.21 -3.88
N TYR A 358 -19.11 -0.67 -3.47
CA TYR A 358 -17.90 -0.54 -4.27
C TYR A 358 -17.02 -1.78 -4.16
N GLY A 359 -16.18 -2.01 -5.18
CA GLY A 359 -15.21 -3.08 -5.22
C GLY A 359 -13.82 -2.62 -4.79
N HIS A 360 -12.86 -3.46 -5.07
CA HIS A 360 -11.47 -3.36 -4.61
C HIS A 360 -10.83 -1.95 -4.70
N HIS A 361 -9.71 -1.76 -5.29
CA HIS A 361 -8.90 -0.54 -5.25
C HIS A 361 -9.68 0.76 -5.55
N GLY A 362 -9.69 1.71 -4.59
CA GLY A 362 -10.18 3.08 -4.79
C GLY A 362 -11.64 3.19 -5.17
N ALA A 363 -12.51 2.39 -4.58
CA ALA A 363 -13.95 2.36 -4.85
C ALA A 363 -14.30 2.04 -6.32
N ASN A 364 -13.52 1.18 -6.98
CA ASN A 364 -13.87 0.71 -8.31
C ASN A 364 -15.28 0.06 -8.32
N TYR A 365 -15.92 0.09 -9.47
CA TYR A 365 -17.28 -0.45 -9.66
C TYR A 365 -18.35 0.18 -8.75
N LEU A 366 -18.17 1.45 -8.46
CA LEU A 366 -19.07 2.24 -7.64
C LEU A 366 -20.51 2.18 -8.15
N ARG A 367 -21.46 1.85 -7.27
CA ARG A 367 -22.89 1.91 -7.54
C ARG A 367 -23.71 2.22 -6.28
N MET A 368 -24.89 2.77 -6.49
CA MET A 368 -25.93 2.89 -5.46
C MET A 368 -26.97 1.79 -5.70
N LEU A 369 -27.28 1.01 -4.68
CA LEU A 369 -28.27 -0.05 -4.79
C LEU A 369 -29.69 0.50 -4.96
N PRO A 370 -30.57 -0.22 -5.68
CA PRO A 370 -30.37 -1.56 -6.22
C PRO A 370 -29.59 -1.65 -7.54
N ASP A 371 -29.59 -0.62 -8.41
CA ASP A 371 -29.06 -0.79 -9.76
C ASP A 371 -28.47 0.49 -10.41
N MET A 372 -28.28 1.56 -9.63
CA MET A 372 -27.74 2.82 -10.14
C MET A 372 -26.20 2.79 -10.15
N THR A 373 -25.62 2.38 -11.28
CA THR A 373 -24.16 2.37 -11.47
C THR A 373 -23.62 3.78 -11.72
N LEU A 374 -22.31 3.97 -11.49
CA LEU A 374 -21.63 5.22 -11.85
C LEU A 374 -21.81 5.56 -13.33
N VAL A 375 -21.80 4.57 -14.22
CA VAL A 375 -22.00 4.75 -15.67
C VAL A 375 -23.41 5.28 -15.96
N LYS A 376 -24.44 4.65 -15.39
CA LYS A 376 -25.84 5.12 -15.52
C LYS A 376 -25.99 6.52 -14.97
N MET A 377 -25.49 6.78 -13.77
CA MET A 377 -25.60 8.08 -13.12
C MET A 377 -24.93 9.19 -13.94
N ARG A 378 -23.80 8.92 -14.56
CA ARG A 378 -23.16 9.88 -15.49
C ARG A 378 -23.98 10.11 -16.74
N ALA A 379 -24.55 9.06 -17.33
CA ALA A 379 -25.39 9.15 -18.53
C ALA A 379 -26.69 9.95 -18.28
N GLU A 380 -27.27 9.83 -17.08
CA GLU A 380 -28.50 10.50 -16.67
C GLU A 380 -28.26 11.92 -16.09
N GLY A 381 -27.00 12.37 -16.02
CA GLY A 381 -26.65 13.68 -15.46
C GLY A 381 -26.82 13.76 -13.93
N GLY A 382 -26.98 12.63 -13.24
CA GLY A 382 -27.21 12.55 -11.80
C GLY A 382 -25.95 12.62 -10.92
N CYS A 383 -24.75 12.65 -11.51
CA CYS A 383 -23.51 12.77 -10.76
C CYS A 383 -23.39 14.15 -10.08
N PRO A 384 -22.97 14.21 -8.84
CA PRO A 384 -22.59 15.46 -8.20
C PRO A 384 -21.49 16.19 -8.98
N LYS A 385 -21.42 17.50 -8.79
CA LYS A 385 -20.34 18.32 -9.36
C LYS A 385 -19.00 17.86 -8.82
N GLU A 386 -18.01 17.69 -9.71
CA GLU A 386 -16.63 17.36 -9.32
C GLU A 386 -16.05 18.45 -8.41
N LYS A 387 -15.57 18.03 -7.25
CA LYS A 387 -14.92 18.89 -6.25
C LYS A 387 -13.42 18.58 -6.12
N TYR A 388 -13.06 17.33 -6.36
CA TYR A 388 -11.70 16.85 -6.13
C TYR A 388 -10.93 16.72 -7.43
N ARG A 389 -9.68 17.17 -7.43
CA ARG A 389 -8.80 17.09 -8.58
C ARG A 389 -8.68 15.65 -9.07
N ARG A 390 -8.96 15.41 -10.34
CA ARG A 390 -8.65 14.17 -11.04
C ARG A 390 -7.19 14.20 -11.51
N LEU A 391 -6.48 13.08 -11.34
CA LEU A 391 -5.14 12.94 -11.88
C LEU A 391 -5.20 12.73 -13.40
N PRO A 392 -4.23 13.25 -14.15
CA PRO A 392 -4.22 13.10 -15.61
C PRO A 392 -3.98 11.64 -16.01
N GLY A 393 -4.40 11.29 -17.22
CA GLY A 393 -4.24 9.95 -17.81
C GLY A 393 -5.47 9.06 -17.67
N SER A 394 -5.75 8.30 -18.71
CA SER A 394 -6.88 7.37 -18.79
C SER A 394 -6.61 6.02 -18.12
N ASN A 395 -5.33 5.64 -17.94
CA ASN A 395 -4.95 4.40 -17.28
C ASN A 395 -4.86 4.58 -15.77
N PRO A 396 -5.83 4.09 -14.97
CA PRO A 396 -5.80 4.22 -13.52
C PRO A 396 -4.55 3.64 -12.89
N GLU A 397 -4.06 2.50 -13.37
CA GLU A 397 -2.86 1.82 -12.82
C GLU A 397 -1.56 2.63 -12.99
N GLY A 398 -1.52 3.57 -13.94
CA GLY A 398 -0.38 4.46 -14.16
C GLY A 398 -0.38 5.71 -13.28
N LYS A 399 -1.57 6.10 -12.75
CA LYS A 399 -1.74 7.36 -12.01
C LYS A 399 -0.86 7.51 -10.78
N PRO A 400 -0.70 6.51 -9.88
CA PRO A 400 0.13 6.65 -8.69
C PRO A 400 1.61 6.89 -9.03
N PHE A 401 2.12 6.28 -10.08
CA PHE A 401 3.52 6.48 -10.50
C PHE A 401 3.73 7.87 -11.11
N ALA A 402 2.80 8.31 -11.95
CA ALA A 402 2.85 9.66 -12.52
C ALA A 402 2.72 10.74 -11.43
N GLU A 403 1.87 10.53 -10.42
CA GLU A 403 1.73 11.39 -9.26
C GLU A 403 3.04 11.50 -8.48
N PHE A 404 3.68 10.36 -8.18
CA PHE A 404 4.96 10.31 -7.48
C PHE A 404 6.06 11.06 -8.23
N ILE A 405 6.27 10.75 -9.50
CA ILE A 405 7.29 11.43 -10.32
C ILE A 405 7.02 12.93 -10.45
N THR A 406 5.76 13.32 -10.57
CA THR A 406 5.37 14.74 -10.61
C THR A 406 5.72 15.45 -9.30
N ALA A 407 5.43 14.81 -8.15
CA ALA A 407 5.74 15.38 -6.84
C ALA A 407 7.25 15.50 -6.60
N VAL A 408 8.04 14.48 -6.96
CA VAL A 408 9.51 14.50 -6.88
C VAL A 408 10.10 15.65 -7.71
N LYS A 409 9.51 15.98 -8.85
CA LYS A 409 9.89 17.13 -9.69
C LYS A 409 9.40 18.50 -9.15
N GLY A 410 8.87 18.54 -7.93
CA GLY A 410 8.37 19.77 -7.31
C GLY A 410 6.95 20.17 -7.73
N GLY A 411 6.20 19.27 -8.35
CA GLY A 411 4.79 19.47 -8.70
C GLY A 411 3.84 19.23 -7.52
N ALA A 412 2.58 18.90 -7.84
CA ALA A 412 1.57 18.66 -6.80
C ALA A 412 1.93 17.49 -5.91
N LYS A 413 1.61 17.62 -4.61
CA LYS A 413 1.84 16.57 -3.60
C LYS A 413 1.06 15.29 -3.94
N VAL A 414 1.58 14.16 -3.50
CA VAL A 414 0.91 12.88 -3.56
C VAL A 414 -0.29 12.84 -2.60
N GLY A 415 -1.33 12.11 -2.96
CA GLY A 415 -2.52 11.95 -2.11
C GLY A 415 -2.30 10.98 -0.95
N SER A 416 -1.52 9.95 -1.15
CA SER A 416 -1.22 8.90 -0.17
C SER A 416 0.21 8.98 0.33
N ASP A 417 0.55 10.09 1.01
CA ASP A 417 1.83 10.20 1.70
C ASP A 417 1.90 9.28 2.95
N PHE A 418 3.10 9.17 3.55
CA PHE A 418 3.26 8.33 4.73
C PHE A 418 2.43 8.80 5.94
N ALA A 419 2.11 10.09 6.04
CA ALA A 419 1.26 10.58 7.13
C ALA A 419 -0.16 10.06 7.00
N TYR A 420 -0.74 10.14 5.80
CA TYR A 420 -2.07 9.62 5.50
C TYR A 420 -2.12 8.08 5.59
N ALA A 421 -1.27 7.40 4.83
CA ALA A 421 -1.27 5.95 4.76
C ALA A 421 -0.79 5.29 6.06
N GLY A 422 0.05 5.97 6.82
CA GLY A 422 0.51 5.52 8.14
C GLY A 422 -0.64 5.46 9.16
N ALA A 423 -1.53 6.43 9.16
CA ALA A 423 -2.72 6.41 10.02
C ALA A 423 -3.63 5.22 9.66
N MET A 424 -3.81 4.92 8.38
CA MET A 424 -4.57 3.77 7.91
C MET A 424 -3.87 2.44 8.23
N THR A 425 -2.54 2.37 8.06
CA THR A 425 -1.72 1.21 8.48
C THR A 425 -1.87 0.96 9.98
N GLN A 426 -1.77 1.99 10.82
CA GLN A 426 -1.96 1.85 12.27
C GLN A 426 -3.37 1.37 12.62
N CYS A 427 -4.38 1.83 11.91
CA CYS A 427 -5.76 1.32 12.11
C CYS A 427 -5.84 -0.18 11.84
N SER A 428 -5.37 -0.66 10.69
CA SER A 428 -5.39 -2.08 10.36
C SER A 428 -4.59 -2.92 11.36
N LEU A 429 -3.45 -2.42 11.83
CA LEU A 429 -2.64 -3.08 12.88
C LEU A 429 -3.38 -3.21 14.21
N THR A 430 -4.31 -2.30 14.56
CA THR A 430 -5.17 -2.50 15.76
C THR A 430 -6.06 -3.72 15.60
N GLY A 431 -6.61 -3.95 14.40
CA GLY A 431 -7.42 -5.13 14.10
C GLY A 431 -6.61 -6.42 14.09
N VAL A 432 -5.40 -6.39 13.51
CA VAL A 432 -4.48 -7.54 13.53
C VAL A 432 -4.07 -7.89 14.97
N ALA A 433 -3.76 -6.88 15.80
CA ALA A 433 -3.41 -7.10 17.20
C ALA A 433 -4.60 -7.65 18.02
N ALA A 434 -5.83 -7.24 17.70
CA ALA A 434 -7.02 -7.74 18.38
C ALA A 434 -7.27 -9.25 18.22
N LEU A 435 -6.65 -9.90 17.23
CA LEU A 435 -6.65 -11.35 17.07
C LEU A 435 -6.08 -12.07 18.29
N PHE A 436 -5.09 -11.48 18.95
CA PHE A 436 -4.38 -12.07 20.10
C PHE A 436 -5.17 -11.96 21.42
N ASP A 437 -6.32 -11.30 21.41
CA ASP A 437 -7.30 -11.27 22.52
C ASP A 437 -8.72 -11.33 21.91
N ALA A 438 -8.91 -12.29 20.98
CA ALA A 438 -10.15 -12.44 20.23
C ALA A 438 -11.37 -12.66 21.14
N GLY A 439 -12.53 -12.16 20.68
CA GLY A 439 -13.80 -12.22 21.42
C GLY A 439 -13.99 -11.04 22.38
N ARG A 440 -12.92 -10.37 22.80
CA ARG A 440 -13.00 -9.21 23.70
C ARG A 440 -13.11 -7.90 22.90
N THR A 441 -13.91 -6.95 23.39
CA THR A 441 -13.89 -5.57 22.90
C THR A 441 -12.71 -4.82 23.52
N LEU A 442 -11.76 -4.43 22.69
CA LEU A 442 -10.54 -3.71 23.09
C LEU A 442 -10.78 -2.21 23.00
N VAL A 443 -10.42 -1.46 24.04
CA VAL A 443 -10.63 -0.02 24.16
C VAL A 443 -9.29 0.70 23.89
N TRP A 444 -9.27 1.61 22.92
CA TRP A 444 -8.07 2.36 22.57
C TRP A 444 -7.84 3.54 23.51
N ASP A 445 -6.69 3.57 24.18
CA ASP A 445 -6.19 4.71 24.94
C ASP A 445 -5.30 5.58 24.05
N LYS A 446 -5.83 6.75 23.66
CA LYS A 446 -5.11 7.70 22.80
C LYS A 446 -3.86 8.26 23.46
N SER A 447 -3.89 8.46 24.78
CA SER A 447 -2.80 9.09 25.54
C SER A 447 -1.59 8.16 25.63
N ARG A 448 -1.82 6.88 25.84
CA ARG A 448 -0.81 5.83 25.94
C ARG A 448 -0.50 5.16 24.59
N ARG A 449 -1.30 5.43 23.56
CA ARG A 449 -1.21 4.80 22.24
C ARG A 449 -1.18 3.28 22.32
N GLN A 450 -2.15 2.71 23.05
CA GLN A 450 -2.29 1.26 23.28
C GLN A 450 -3.74 0.90 23.66
N PHE A 451 -4.06 -0.37 23.70
CA PHE A 451 -5.31 -0.82 24.29
C PHE A 451 -5.22 -0.74 25.83
N ALA A 452 -6.26 -0.16 26.43
CA ALA A 452 -6.32 0.00 27.89
C ALA A 452 -6.50 -1.36 28.62
N ASN A 453 -7.05 -2.36 27.93
CA ASN A 453 -7.55 -3.60 28.53
C ASN A 453 -6.99 -4.88 27.88
N SER A 454 -5.91 -4.83 27.10
CA SER A 454 -5.31 -6.02 26.49
C SER A 454 -3.78 -5.97 26.40
N PRO A 455 -3.07 -6.56 27.37
CA PRO A 455 -1.61 -6.71 27.29
C PRO A 455 -1.16 -7.56 26.09
N ALA A 456 -1.92 -8.60 25.72
CA ALA A 456 -1.59 -9.49 24.61
C ALA A 456 -1.61 -8.74 23.26
N ALA A 457 -2.68 -7.99 22.97
CA ALA A 457 -2.75 -7.16 21.78
C ALA A 457 -1.67 -6.07 21.76
N ASN A 458 -1.37 -5.44 22.91
CA ASN A 458 -0.33 -4.44 23.02
C ASN A 458 1.07 -5.00 22.74
N ALA A 459 1.35 -6.26 23.10
CA ALA A 459 2.61 -6.91 22.76
C ALA A 459 2.80 -6.99 21.23
N GLN A 460 1.75 -7.26 20.47
CA GLN A 460 1.80 -7.29 19.01
C GLN A 460 2.05 -5.90 18.41
N LEU A 461 1.41 -4.85 18.93
CA LEU A 461 1.61 -3.48 18.46
C LEU A 461 3.05 -2.98 18.68
N ARG A 462 3.78 -3.54 19.64
CA ARG A 462 5.11 -3.10 20.07
C ARG A 462 6.24 -4.01 19.63
N GLN A 463 5.99 -4.97 18.73
CA GLN A 463 7.06 -5.82 18.22
C GLN A 463 8.21 -4.98 17.68
N LYS A 464 9.42 -5.29 18.16
CA LYS A 464 10.66 -4.66 17.72
C LYS A 464 11.40 -5.57 16.76
N ARG A 465 12.19 -4.97 15.90
CA ARG A 465 13.06 -5.67 14.97
C ARG A 465 14.42 -5.97 15.59
N LEU A 466 15.10 -6.97 15.06
CA LEU A 466 16.49 -7.25 15.40
C LEU A 466 17.36 -6.05 15.00
N PRO A 467 18.35 -5.67 15.81
CA PRO A 467 19.28 -4.59 15.48
C PRO A 467 20.20 -4.97 14.31
N GLY A 468 20.76 -3.96 13.64
CA GLY A 468 21.80 -4.16 12.62
C GLY A 468 21.31 -4.21 11.16
N TRP A 469 20.03 -4.29 10.95
CA TRP A 469 19.43 -4.35 9.60
C TRP A 469 19.03 -2.99 9.02
#